data_ba884231219a8f7d2249815be4ccee59
#
_entry.id   ba884231219a8f7d2249815be4ccee59
#
_cell.length_a   1.000
_cell.length_b   1.000
_cell.length_c   1.000
_cell.angle_alpha   90.00
_cell.angle_beta   90.00
_cell.angle_gamma   90.00
#
_symmetry.space_group_name_H-M   'P 1'
#
loop_
_entity.id
_entity.type
_entity.pdbx_description
1 polymer ?
#
loop_
_entity_poly.entity_id
_entity_poly.type
_entity_poly.pdbx_seq_one_letter_code
_entity_poly.pdbx_strand_id
1 'polypeptide(L)'
;MRSLLISIASFAIFVMGLYFLADFGLFFAVGFGVLLLVHELGHVFALNKLEGTIKGVYFFPFVGAIVASDKKLNTENEYAYFKYLGPLAGTLGVLATLFIFFFLKDPRFLNLVFAGAILNLINMIPLTLLDGYGILRGSIKYVEWVGFLILIIVGVFIFHEYILTLFFLIIFTLFTDSPTEKATGFKPHEVILASVFLLTMIVLTTIDRESLVWNIPLVVLSIYMFGAYIKSTCFDNKKEQNDQQKTLQLLPLTKKEKLLWITRWSLLTLVLFVVAFYSKG
;
A
#
# COMPACT_ATOMS: atom_id res chain seq x y z
N MET A 1 10.62 -21.83 10.62
CA MET A 1 9.44 -22.69 10.42
C MET A 1 8.14 -22.01 10.88
N ARG A 2 8.05 -21.48 12.11
CA ARG A 2 6.83 -20.83 12.63
C ARG A 2 6.40 -19.60 11.79
N SER A 3 7.32 -18.74 11.40
CA SER A 3 7.01 -17.55 10.58
C SER A 3 6.48 -17.89 9.19
N LEU A 4 7.02 -18.93 8.56
CA LEU A 4 6.54 -19.40 7.26
C LEU A 4 5.10 -19.93 7.34
N LEU A 5 4.78 -20.71 8.39
CA LEU A 5 3.42 -21.19 8.61
C LEU A 5 2.43 -20.05 8.81
N ILE A 6 2.82 -19.00 9.55
CA ILE A 6 1.98 -17.80 9.74
C ILE A 6 1.80 -17.05 8.41
N SER A 7 2.85 -16.92 7.60
CA SER A 7 2.75 -16.29 6.28
C SER A 7 1.80 -17.04 5.36
N ILE A 8 1.90 -18.37 5.31
CA ILE A 8 0.99 -19.20 4.51
C ILE A 8 -0.45 -19.11 5.02
N ALA A 9 -0.65 -19.18 6.33
CA ALA A 9 -1.98 -19.06 6.93
C ALA A 9 -2.60 -17.68 6.64
N SER A 10 -1.83 -16.59 6.79
CA SER A 10 -2.33 -15.24 6.48
C SER A 10 -2.66 -15.06 5.00
N PHE A 11 -1.87 -15.65 4.09
CA PHE A 11 -2.18 -15.65 2.66
C PHE A 11 -3.49 -16.42 2.36
N ALA A 12 -3.67 -17.58 2.96
CA ALA A 12 -4.91 -18.36 2.81
C ALA A 12 -6.13 -17.56 3.33
N ILE A 13 -6.02 -16.93 4.49
CA ILE A 13 -7.07 -16.06 5.06
C ILE A 13 -7.36 -14.87 4.13
N PHE A 14 -6.33 -14.26 3.53
CA PHE A 14 -6.50 -13.18 2.55
C PHE A 14 -7.30 -13.63 1.33
N VAL A 15 -6.94 -14.77 0.72
CA VAL A 15 -7.64 -15.35 -0.44
C VAL A 15 -9.08 -15.73 -0.08
N MET A 16 -9.29 -16.34 1.09
CA MET A 16 -10.64 -16.67 1.58
C MET A 16 -11.47 -15.41 1.82
N GLY A 17 -10.88 -14.35 2.36
CA GLY A 17 -11.54 -13.05 2.53
C GLY A 17 -12.02 -12.47 1.21
N LEU A 18 -11.19 -12.48 0.17
CA LEU A 18 -11.59 -12.04 -1.17
C LEU A 18 -12.70 -12.91 -1.76
N TYR A 19 -12.62 -14.21 -1.57
CA TYR A 19 -13.60 -15.15 -2.12
C TYR A 19 -14.96 -15.06 -1.43
N PHE A 20 -14.99 -15.08 -0.09
CA PHE A 20 -16.25 -15.17 0.66
C PHE A 20 -16.86 -13.82 1.03
N LEU A 21 -16.04 -12.80 1.30
CA LEU A 21 -16.52 -11.51 1.80
C LEU A 21 -16.68 -10.47 0.69
N ALA A 22 -15.85 -10.53 -0.36
CA ALA A 22 -15.91 -9.62 -1.48
C ALA A 22 -16.60 -10.21 -2.71
N ASP A 23 -17.09 -11.46 -2.61
CA ASP A 23 -17.78 -12.20 -3.69
C ASP A 23 -16.97 -12.28 -5.00
N PHE A 24 -15.66 -12.25 -4.90
CA PHE A 24 -14.80 -12.49 -6.05
C PHE A 24 -14.70 -14.00 -6.32
N GLY A 25 -14.80 -14.39 -7.59
CA GLY A 25 -14.60 -15.79 -7.95
C GLY A 25 -13.23 -16.32 -7.52
N LEU A 26 -13.12 -17.61 -7.19
CA LEU A 26 -11.88 -18.23 -6.69
C LEU A 26 -10.67 -17.97 -7.58
N PHE A 27 -10.85 -18.00 -8.91
CA PHE A 27 -9.79 -17.72 -9.87
C PHE A 27 -9.21 -16.31 -9.66
N PHE A 28 -10.08 -15.30 -9.48
CA PHE A 28 -9.66 -13.93 -9.25
C PHE A 28 -9.01 -13.77 -7.88
N ALA A 29 -9.61 -14.33 -6.82
CA ALA A 29 -9.09 -14.22 -5.45
C ALA A 29 -7.68 -14.81 -5.33
N VAL A 30 -7.45 -15.99 -5.90
CA VAL A 30 -6.12 -16.63 -5.92
C VAL A 30 -5.15 -15.84 -6.80
N GLY A 31 -5.55 -15.49 -8.03
CA GLY A 31 -4.70 -14.77 -8.98
C GLY A 31 -4.27 -13.40 -8.46
N PHE A 32 -5.20 -12.63 -7.87
CA PHE A 32 -4.89 -11.35 -7.25
C PHE A 32 -3.97 -11.51 -6.03
N GLY A 33 -4.23 -12.53 -5.20
CA GLY A 33 -3.34 -12.88 -4.08
C GLY A 33 -1.92 -13.20 -4.54
N VAL A 34 -1.76 -13.94 -5.64
CA VAL A 34 -0.45 -14.24 -6.24
C VAL A 34 0.22 -12.96 -6.75
N LEU A 35 -0.50 -12.06 -7.42
CA LEU A 35 0.06 -10.78 -7.86
C LEU A 35 0.53 -9.91 -6.69
N LEU A 36 -0.24 -9.86 -5.60
CA LEU A 36 0.16 -9.19 -4.37
C LEU A 36 1.40 -9.87 -3.75
N LEU A 37 1.44 -11.20 -3.69
CA LEU A 37 2.62 -11.93 -3.21
C LEU A 37 3.87 -11.60 -4.05
N VAL A 38 3.76 -11.53 -5.38
CA VAL A 38 4.87 -11.16 -6.27
C VAL A 38 5.37 -9.76 -5.95
N HIS A 39 4.46 -8.80 -5.70
CA HIS A 39 4.81 -7.45 -5.25
C HIS A 39 5.64 -7.50 -3.95
N GLU A 40 5.17 -8.20 -2.93
CA GLU A 40 5.87 -8.33 -1.64
C GLU A 40 7.22 -9.03 -1.76
N LEU A 41 7.31 -10.02 -2.66
CA LEU A 41 8.60 -10.68 -2.94
C LEU A 41 9.62 -9.72 -3.54
N GLY A 42 9.20 -8.65 -4.23
CA GLY A 42 10.08 -7.55 -4.63
C GLY A 42 10.73 -6.86 -3.43
N HIS A 43 9.96 -6.57 -2.38
CA HIS A 43 10.48 -6.01 -1.13
C HIS A 43 11.40 -6.99 -0.40
N VAL A 44 11.03 -8.28 -0.35
CA VAL A 44 11.88 -9.34 0.20
C VAL A 44 13.23 -9.41 -0.52
N PHE A 45 13.21 -9.36 -1.86
CA PHE A 45 14.41 -9.36 -2.66
C PHE A 45 15.31 -8.14 -2.36
N ALA A 46 14.70 -6.95 -2.23
CA ALA A 46 15.44 -5.74 -1.86
C ALA A 46 16.12 -5.88 -0.49
N LEU A 47 15.37 -6.34 0.52
CA LEU A 47 15.92 -6.53 1.87
C LEU A 47 17.05 -7.57 1.90
N ASN A 48 16.90 -8.68 1.18
CA ASN A 48 17.97 -9.68 1.06
C ASN A 48 19.23 -9.09 0.41
N LYS A 49 19.09 -8.24 -0.61
CA LYS A 49 20.23 -7.54 -1.23
C LYS A 49 20.88 -6.52 -0.29
N LEU A 50 20.11 -5.99 0.64
CA LEU A 50 20.60 -5.08 1.68
C LEU A 50 21.04 -5.82 2.95
N GLU A 51 21.22 -7.14 2.88
CA GLU A 51 21.67 -7.99 4.00
C GLU A 51 20.73 -7.96 5.22
N GLY A 52 19.41 -7.86 4.96
CA GLY A 52 18.38 -7.91 5.98
C GLY A 52 17.90 -9.33 6.25
N THR A 53 17.59 -9.64 7.50
CA THR A 53 16.93 -10.90 7.86
C THR A 53 15.41 -10.77 7.74
N ILE A 54 14.80 -11.61 6.90
CA ILE A 54 13.35 -11.62 6.71
C ILE A 54 12.69 -12.42 7.83
N LYS A 55 11.76 -11.78 8.54
CA LYS A 55 10.96 -12.41 9.61
C LYS A 55 9.67 -13.04 9.09
N GLY A 56 9.16 -12.56 7.97
CA GLY A 56 7.96 -13.09 7.31
C GLY A 56 7.29 -12.08 6.39
N VAL A 57 6.34 -12.58 5.59
CA VAL A 57 5.41 -11.78 4.81
C VAL A 57 4.01 -12.07 5.35
N TYR A 58 3.28 -11.05 5.77
CA TYR A 58 1.99 -11.19 6.42
C TYR A 58 0.92 -10.51 5.58
N PHE A 59 -0.14 -11.26 5.26
CA PHE A 59 -1.25 -10.79 4.44
C PHE A 59 -2.43 -10.43 5.33
N PHE A 60 -3.06 -9.29 5.03
CA PHE A 60 -4.23 -8.79 5.75
C PHE A 60 -5.36 -8.56 4.76
N PRO A 61 -6.52 -9.21 4.94
CA PRO A 61 -7.67 -8.98 4.08
C PRO A 61 -7.98 -7.48 3.96
N PHE A 62 -8.23 -7.00 2.74
CA PHE A 62 -8.57 -5.63 2.39
C PHE A 62 -7.52 -4.55 2.67
N VAL A 63 -6.43 -4.87 3.35
CA VAL A 63 -5.33 -3.91 3.65
C VAL A 63 -4.14 -4.10 2.73
N GLY A 64 -3.83 -5.36 2.38
CA GLY A 64 -2.65 -5.70 1.59
C GLY A 64 -1.71 -6.68 2.30
N ALA A 65 -0.40 -6.47 2.18
CA ALA A 65 0.59 -7.30 2.85
C ALA A 65 1.74 -6.46 3.41
N ILE A 66 2.51 -7.06 4.31
CA ILE A 66 3.64 -6.40 4.98
C ILE A 66 4.81 -7.39 5.05
N VAL A 67 6.00 -6.94 4.62
CA VAL A 67 7.26 -7.65 4.83
C VAL A 67 7.87 -7.22 6.17
N ALA A 68 8.02 -8.16 7.10
CA ALA A 68 8.71 -7.92 8.36
C ALA A 68 10.20 -8.27 8.24
N SER A 69 11.07 -7.35 8.66
CA SER A 69 12.52 -7.50 8.69
C SER A 69 13.10 -6.81 9.92
N ASP A 70 14.35 -7.18 10.27
CA ASP A 70 15.16 -6.49 11.28
C ASP A 70 16.09 -5.43 10.66
N LYS A 71 16.14 -5.32 9.33
CA LYS A 71 17.01 -4.39 8.62
C LYS A 71 16.66 -2.94 8.97
N LYS A 72 17.67 -2.23 9.45
CA LYS A 72 17.66 -0.76 9.52
C LYS A 72 18.27 -0.22 8.24
N LEU A 73 17.54 0.62 7.54
CA LEU A 73 18.02 1.31 6.35
C LEU A 73 18.81 2.54 6.78
N ASN A 74 19.97 2.78 6.15
CA ASN A 74 20.89 3.83 6.57
C ASN A 74 20.90 5.04 5.63
N THR A 75 20.42 4.86 4.40
CA THR A 75 20.42 5.90 3.38
C THR A 75 19.05 6.03 2.72
N GLU A 76 18.74 7.23 2.22
CA GLU A 76 17.57 7.47 1.38
C GLU A 76 17.57 6.62 0.11
N ASN A 77 18.76 6.28 -0.39
CA ASN A 77 18.92 5.43 -1.57
C ASN A 77 18.51 3.98 -1.28
N GLU A 78 18.93 3.41 -0.13
CA GLU A 78 18.47 2.08 0.31
C GLU A 78 16.98 2.04 0.50
N TYR A 79 16.41 3.11 1.09
CA TYR A 79 14.97 3.21 1.32
C TYR A 79 14.18 3.26 0.02
N ALA A 80 14.61 4.12 -0.93
CA ALA A 80 13.98 4.21 -2.25
C ALA A 80 14.12 2.89 -3.03
N TYR A 81 15.29 2.22 -2.94
CA TYR A 81 15.51 0.92 -3.56
C TYR A 81 14.56 -0.15 -3.01
N PHE A 82 14.44 -0.23 -1.68
CA PHE A 82 13.51 -1.14 -1.03
C PHE A 82 12.08 -0.92 -1.50
N LYS A 83 11.62 0.34 -1.49
CA LYS A 83 10.27 0.71 -1.87
C LYS A 83 9.98 0.55 -3.37
N TYR A 84 10.97 0.69 -4.24
CA TYR A 84 10.81 0.54 -5.67
C TYR A 84 10.67 -0.91 -6.14
N LEU A 85 11.34 -1.86 -5.47
CA LEU A 85 11.38 -3.24 -5.95
C LEU A 85 10.04 -3.97 -5.78
N GLY A 86 9.19 -3.60 -4.84
CA GLY A 86 7.82 -4.11 -4.74
C GLY A 86 7.00 -3.83 -5.99
N PRO A 87 6.73 -2.54 -6.30
CA PRO A 87 6.02 -2.17 -7.53
C PRO A 87 6.66 -2.68 -8.82
N LEU A 88 8.00 -2.74 -8.88
CA LEU A 88 8.69 -3.30 -10.04
C LEU A 88 8.38 -4.79 -10.22
N ALA A 89 8.52 -5.59 -9.16
CA ALA A 89 8.18 -7.01 -9.22
C ALA A 89 6.68 -7.22 -9.52
N GLY A 90 5.81 -6.45 -8.88
CA GLY A 90 4.38 -6.47 -9.17
C GLY A 90 4.06 -6.15 -10.62
N THR A 91 4.74 -5.14 -11.21
CA THR A 91 4.60 -4.81 -12.65
C THR A 91 5.04 -5.97 -13.54
N LEU A 92 6.15 -6.64 -13.21
CA LEU A 92 6.59 -7.83 -13.96
C LEU A 92 5.57 -8.97 -13.84
N GLY A 93 4.96 -9.16 -12.67
CA GLY A 93 3.86 -10.12 -12.48
C GLY A 93 2.64 -9.80 -13.35
N VAL A 94 2.25 -8.53 -13.41
CA VAL A 94 1.15 -8.06 -14.28
C VAL A 94 1.46 -8.28 -15.75
N LEU A 95 2.69 -7.95 -16.21
CA LEU A 95 3.12 -8.19 -17.60
C LEU A 95 3.17 -9.68 -17.93
N ALA A 96 3.61 -10.54 -17.01
CA ALA A 96 3.56 -11.99 -17.17
C ALA A 96 2.11 -12.50 -17.31
N THR A 97 1.18 -11.96 -16.50
CA THR A 97 -0.25 -12.29 -16.59
C THR A 97 -0.85 -11.84 -17.94
N LEU A 98 -0.48 -10.64 -18.42
CA LEU A 98 -0.86 -10.14 -19.74
C LEU A 98 -0.31 -11.04 -20.85
N PHE A 99 0.93 -11.50 -20.73
CA PHE A 99 1.52 -12.45 -21.66
C PHE A 99 0.73 -13.76 -21.70
N ILE A 100 0.35 -14.32 -20.55
CA ILE A 100 -0.50 -15.51 -20.46
C ILE A 100 -1.84 -15.28 -21.18
N PHE A 101 -2.46 -14.10 -21.01
CA PHE A 101 -3.69 -13.74 -21.72
C PHE A 101 -3.53 -13.82 -23.23
N PHE A 102 -2.41 -13.37 -23.80
CA PHE A 102 -2.21 -13.44 -25.26
C PHE A 102 -2.20 -14.86 -25.82
N PHE A 103 -1.82 -15.85 -25.03
CA PHE A 103 -1.84 -17.26 -25.40
C PHE A 103 -3.20 -17.93 -25.16
N LEU A 104 -3.76 -17.74 -23.97
CA LEU A 104 -4.98 -18.42 -23.56
C LEU A 104 -6.26 -17.74 -24.04
N LYS A 105 -6.20 -16.43 -24.36
CA LYS A 105 -7.34 -15.60 -24.77
C LYS A 105 -8.53 -15.64 -23.78
N ASP A 106 -8.28 -15.97 -22.52
CA ASP A 106 -9.30 -16.01 -21.48
C ASP A 106 -9.44 -14.62 -20.83
N PRO A 107 -10.61 -13.95 -20.92
CA PRO A 107 -10.83 -12.61 -20.39
C PRO A 107 -10.58 -12.49 -18.89
N ARG A 108 -10.65 -13.59 -18.14
CA ARG A 108 -10.38 -13.57 -16.69
C ARG A 108 -8.97 -13.10 -16.36
N PHE A 109 -8.00 -13.35 -17.26
CA PHE A 109 -6.64 -12.82 -17.09
C PHE A 109 -6.56 -11.31 -17.28
N LEU A 110 -7.39 -10.70 -18.16
CA LEU A 110 -7.44 -9.24 -18.29
C LEU A 110 -7.95 -8.56 -17.01
N ASN A 111 -8.93 -9.17 -16.33
CA ASN A 111 -9.39 -8.68 -15.04
C ASN A 111 -8.27 -8.71 -13.99
N LEU A 112 -7.44 -9.75 -13.98
CA LEU A 112 -6.27 -9.85 -13.11
C LEU A 112 -5.20 -8.82 -13.48
N VAL A 113 -4.94 -8.63 -14.78
CA VAL A 113 -4.01 -7.61 -15.29
C VAL A 113 -4.45 -6.23 -14.83
N PHE A 114 -5.74 -5.90 -15.01
CA PHE A 114 -6.30 -4.63 -14.57
C PHE A 114 -6.15 -4.44 -13.06
N ALA A 115 -6.61 -5.39 -12.27
CA ALA A 115 -6.56 -5.31 -10.81
C ALA A 115 -5.12 -5.23 -10.29
N GLY A 116 -4.21 -6.03 -10.83
CA GLY A 116 -2.79 -5.99 -10.48
C GLY A 116 -2.11 -4.68 -10.88
N ALA A 117 -2.44 -4.12 -12.05
CA ALA A 117 -1.94 -2.81 -12.47
C ALA A 117 -2.45 -1.69 -11.56
N ILE A 118 -3.73 -1.70 -11.19
CA ILE A 118 -4.33 -0.73 -10.26
C ILE A 118 -3.70 -0.87 -8.87
N LEU A 119 -3.49 -2.08 -8.35
CA LEU A 119 -2.79 -2.31 -7.08
C LEU A 119 -1.43 -1.63 -7.07
N ASN A 120 -0.62 -1.84 -8.11
CA ASN A 120 0.71 -1.25 -8.20
C ASN A 120 0.64 0.27 -8.45
N LEU A 121 -0.32 0.78 -9.23
CA LEU A 121 -0.54 2.23 -9.41
C LEU A 121 -0.89 2.93 -8.10
N ILE A 122 -1.76 2.34 -7.28
CA ILE A 122 -2.07 2.86 -5.95
C ILE A 122 -0.80 2.92 -5.12
N ASN A 123 0.02 1.86 -5.10
CA ASN A 123 1.29 1.85 -4.39
C ASN A 123 2.31 2.87 -4.92
N MET A 124 2.19 3.31 -6.18
CA MET A 124 3.03 4.38 -6.73
C MET A 124 2.59 5.79 -6.33
N ILE A 125 1.40 5.96 -5.72
CA ILE A 125 0.98 7.27 -5.20
C ILE A 125 1.92 7.67 -4.05
N PRO A 126 2.49 8.88 -4.06
CA PRO A 126 3.48 9.29 -3.05
C PRO A 126 2.81 9.75 -1.74
N LEU A 127 2.14 8.82 -1.06
CA LEU A 127 1.56 8.98 0.27
C LEU A 127 2.30 8.10 1.28
N THR A 128 2.41 8.55 2.51
CA THR A 128 3.29 7.99 3.57
C THR A 128 3.23 6.47 3.76
N LEU A 129 2.07 5.86 3.57
CA LEU A 129 1.90 4.40 3.72
C LEU A 129 2.25 3.62 2.46
N LEU A 130 2.35 4.29 1.30
CA LEU A 130 2.53 3.68 -0.01
C LEU A 130 3.99 3.74 -0.45
N ASP A 131 4.35 2.90 -1.41
CA ASP A 131 5.73 2.79 -1.87
C ASP A 131 6.22 4.04 -2.60
N GLY A 132 5.32 4.71 -3.35
CA GLY A 132 5.62 5.94 -4.08
C GLY A 132 6.19 7.04 -3.19
N TYR A 133 5.72 7.15 -1.94
CA TYR A 133 6.32 8.06 -0.97
C TYR A 133 7.77 7.70 -0.70
N GLY A 134 8.04 6.44 -0.36
CA GLY A 134 9.39 6.00 -0.04
C GLY A 134 10.38 6.12 -1.21
N ILE A 135 9.89 6.01 -2.45
CA ILE A 135 10.72 6.21 -3.65
C ILE A 135 11.09 7.69 -3.82
N LEU A 136 10.16 8.61 -3.56
CA LEU A 136 10.29 10.03 -3.92
C LEU A 136 10.66 10.95 -2.75
N ARG A 137 10.48 10.55 -1.48
CA ARG A 137 10.65 11.42 -0.31
C ARG A 137 12.05 12.07 -0.22
N GLY A 138 13.10 11.34 -0.57
CA GLY A 138 14.46 11.88 -0.62
C GLY A 138 14.72 12.79 -1.83
N SER A 139 13.85 12.75 -2.85
CA SER A 139 14.01 13.46 -4.12
C SER A 139 13.18 14.74 -4.20
N ILE A 140 11.95 14.71 -3.70
CA ILE A 140 10.97 15.79 -3.81
C ILE A 140 10.61 16.27 -2.41
N LYS A 141 10.81 17.59 -2.17
CA LYS A 141 10.35 18.22 -0.95
C LYS A 141 8.80 18.31 -0.98
N TYR A 142 8.17 18.02 0.16
CA TYR A 142 6.70 18.02 0.27
C TYR A 142 6.01 17.01 -0.68
N VAL A 143 6.62 15.86 -0.86
CA VAL A 143 6.13 14.79 -1.77
C VAL A 143 4.71 14.31 -1.41
N GLU A 144 4.33 14.35 -0.15
CA GLU A 144 2.98 14.01 0.32
C GLU A 144 1.89 14.90 -0.30
N TRP A 145 2.18 16.19 -0.50
CA TRP A 145 1.24 17.10 -1.15
C TRP A 145 0.99 16.74 -2.62
N VAL A 146 2.01 16.21 -3.29
CA VAL A 146 1.86 15.67 -4.65
C VAL A 146 0.94 14.45 -4.63
N GLY A 147 1.15 13.53 -3.70
CA GLY A 147 0.30 12.35 -3.52
C GLY A 147 -1.15 12.71 -3.21
N PHE A 148 -1.33 13.67 -2.34
CA PHE A 148 -2.62 14.20 -1.97
C PHE A 148 -3.36 14.84 -3.16
N LEU A 149 -2.67 15.65 -3.97
CA LEU A 149 -3.23 16.25 -5.18
C LEU A 149 -3.65 15.18 -6.19
N ILE A 150 -2.81 14.15 -6.40
CA ILE A 150 -3.15 13.01 -7.27
C ILE A 150 -4.42 12.33 -6.76
N LEU A 151 -4.55 12.12 -5.46
CA LEU A 151 -5.69 11.44 -4.86
C LEU A 151 -6.99 12.24 -5.00
N ILE A 152 -6.94 13.56 -4.84
CA ILE A 152 -8.08 14.44 -5.12
C ILE A 152 -8.50 14.33 -6.59
N ILE A 153 -7.54 14.43 -7.51
CA ILE A 153 -7.82 14.34 -8.96
C ILE A 153 -8.47 13.00 -9.28
N VAL A 154 -7.90 11.90 -8.80
CA VAL A 154 -8.43 10.55 -9.03
C VAL A 154 -9.84 10.39 -8.41
N GLY A 155 -10.02 10.82 -7.17
CA GLY A 155 -11.30 10.70 -6.47
C GLY A 155 -12.41 11.51 -7.12
N VAL A 156 -12.15 12.80 -7.39
CA VAL A 156 -13.17 13.72 -7.90
C VAL A 156 -13.45 13.52 -9.39
N PHE A 157 -12.39 13.39 -10.22
CA PHE A 157 -12.56 13.40 -11.67
C PHE A 157 -12.73 12.03 -12.31
N ILE A 158 -12.19 10.97 -11.69
CA ILE A 158 -12.25 9.61 -12.25
C ILE A 158 -13.40 8.81 -11.65
N PHE A 159 -13.54 8.84 -10.34
CA PHE A 159 -14.56 8.03 -9.65
C PHE A 159 -15.84 8.80 -9.34
N HIS A 160 -15.84 10.13 -9.44
CA HIS A 160 -16.96 10.99 -9.01
C HIS A 160 -17.43 10.73 -7.56
N GLU A 161 -16.55 10.16 -6.75
CA GLU A 161 -16.86 9.70 -5.38
C GLU A 161 -16.28 10.70 -4.36
N TYR A 162 -17.06 11.75 -4.06
CA TYR A 162 -16.66 12.77 -3.07
C TYR A 162 -16.43 12.18 -1.67
N ILE A 163 -17.18 11.14 -1.31
CA ILE A 163 -17.05 10.47 0.00
C ILE A 163 -15.70 9.75 0.10
N LEU A 164 -15.29 9.04 -0.93
CA LEU A 164 -14.00 8.37 -0.99
C LEU A 164 -12.84 9.39 -0.91
N THR A 165 -12.99 10.52 -1.61
CA THR A 165 -12.03 11.62 -1.57
C THR A 165 -11.94 12.22 -0.18
N LEU A 166 -13.07 12.46 0.49
CA LEU A 166 -13.13 12.98 1.86
C LEU A 166 -12.49 12.00 2.85
N PHE A 167 -12.74 10.70 2.69
CA PHE A 167 -12.14 9.64 3.49
C PHE A 167 -10.60 9.64 3.40
N PHE A 168 -10.07 9.69 2.18
CA PHE A 168 -8.63 9.77 1.99
C PHE A 168 -8.04 11.10 2.48
N LEU A 169 -8.79 12.20 2.40
CA LEU A 169 -8.42 13.50 2.98
C LEU A 169 -8.23 13.39 4.49
N ILE A 170 -9.16 12.76 5.17
CA ILE A 170 -9.11 12.58 6.64
C ILE A 170 -7.95 11.66 7.02
N ILE A 171 -7.78 10.53 6.32
CA ILE A 171 -6.63 9.65 6.53
C ILE A 171 -5.32 10.42 6.32
N PHE A 172 -5.20 11.19 5.25
CA PHE A 172 -4.02 12.00 4.98
C PHE A 172 -3.70 12.97 6.13
N THR A 173 -4.71 13.72 6.63
CA THR A 173 -4.50 14.64 7.75
C THR A 173 -4.08 13.93 9.04
N LEU A 174 -4.59 12.72 9.28
CA LEU A 174 -4.20 11.92 10.44
C LEU A 174 -2.75 11.42 10.37
N PHE A 175 -2.24 11.17 9.15
CA PHE A 175 -0.89 10.64 8.95
C PHE A 175 0.18 11.72 8.69
N THR A 176 -0.19 12.90 8.18
CA THR A 176 0.78 14.01 7.97
C THR A 176 1.22 14.67 9.26
N ASP A 177 0.42 14.63 10.32
CA ASP A 177 0.80 15.12 11.65
C ASP A 177 1.73 14.15 12.42
N SER A 178 2.02 12.97 11.88
CA SER A 178 2.95 12.05 12.51
C SER A 178 4.39 12.46 12.16
N PRO A 179 5.22 12.83 13.15
CA PRO A 179 6.64 13.05 12.88
C PRO A 179 7.21 11.75 12.35
N THR A 180 7.62 11.83 11.11
CA THR A 180 8.36 10.87 10.32
C THR A 180 9.22 9.91 11.13
N GLU A 181 9.20 8.66 10.70
CA GLU A 181 10.28 7.71 10.87
C GLU A 181 10.32 6.91 12.16
N LYS A 182 9.27 6.14 12.35
CA LYS A 182 9.50 4.89 13.04
C LYS A 182 9.15 3.74 12.11
N ALA A 183 10.19 3.13 11.57
CA ALA A 183 10.15 1.74 11.11
C ALA A 183 9.99 0.79 12.33
N THR A 184 9.09 1.13 13.23
CA THR A 184 8.59 0.21 14.24
C THR A 184 7.40 -0.45 13.59
N GLY A 185 7.57 -1.71 13.22
CA GLY A 185 6.49 -2.49 12.64
C GLY A 185 5.20 -2.28 13.41
N PHE A 186 4.10 -2.08 12.67
CA PHE A 186 2.75 -2.02 13.24
C PHE A 186 2.57 -3.15 14.24
N LYS A 187 2.08 -2.83 15.42
CA LYS A 187 1.73 -3.88 16.36
C LYS A 187 0.56 -4.67 15.77
N PRO A 188 0.51 -6.01 15.90
CA PRO A 188 -0.52 -6.83 15.26
C PRO A 188 -1.95 -6.36 15.51
N HIS A 189 -2.21 -5.80 16.70
CA HIS A 189 -3.54 -5.27 17.04
C HIS A 189 -3.90 -3.96 16.30
N GLU A 190 -2.91 -3.13 15.92
CA GLU A 190 -3.14 -1.91 15.14
C GLU A 190 -3.56 -2.26 13.71
N VAL A 191 -2.94 -3.30 13.15
CA VAL A 191 -3.30 -3.80 11.82
C VAL A 191 -4.69 -4.44 11.83
N ILE A 192 -5.01 -5.23 12.88
CA ILE A 192 -6.34 -5.82 13.04
C ILE A 192 -7.39 -4.72 13.13
N LEU A 193 -7.14 -3.67 13.91
CA LEU A 193 -8.08 -2.55 14.07
C LEU A 193 -8.28 -1.79 12.75
N ALA A 194 -7.21 -1.53 12.00
CA ALA A 194 -7.27 -0.93 10.68
C ALA A 194 -8.06 -1.80 9.69
N SER A 195 -7.86 -3.12 9.74
CA SER A 195 -8.58 -4.08 8.90
C SER A 195 -10.08 -4.11 9.22
N VAL A 196 -10.43 -4.15 10.51
CA VAL A 196 -11.82 -4.10 10.98
C VAL A 196 -12.48 -2.79 10.57
N PHE A 197 -11.78 -1.66 10.70
CA PHE A 197 -12.27 -0.35 10.29
C PHE A 197 -12.52 -0.30 8.78
N LEU A 198 -11.57 -0.77 7.96
CA LEU A 198 -11.71 -0.80 6.50
C LEU A 198 -12.85 -1.74 6.07
N LEU A 199 -12.99 -2.90 6.73
CA LEU A 199 -14.09 -3.83 6.50
C LEU A 199 -15.44 -3.17 6.82
N THR A 200 -15.53 -2.46 7.94
CA THR A 200 -16.74 -1.72 8.34
C THR A 200 -17.08 -0.66 7.29
N MET A 201 -16.09 0.05 6.76
CA MET A 201 -16.30 1.05 5.70
C MET A 201 -16.78 0.42 4.40
N ILE A 202 -16.21 -0.72 3.98
CA ILE A 202 -16.65 -1.45 2.78
C ILE A 202 -18.10 -1.93 2.96
N VAL A 203 -18.43 -2.52 4.11
CA VAL A 203 -19.78 -2.98 4.42
C VAL A 203 -20.77 -1.81 4.39
N LEU A 204 -20.41 -0.65 4.96
CA LEU A 204 -21.25 0.55 4.96
C LEU A 204 -21.43 1.14 3.56
N THR A 205 -20.45 1.02 2.66
CA THR A 205 -20.56 1.51 1.27
C THR A 205 -21.36 0.56 0.37
N THR A 206 -21.49 -0.71 0.73
CA THR A 206 -22.30 -1.70 -0.02
C THR A 206 -23.78 -1.73 0.40
N ILE A 207 -24.10 -1.18 1.57
CA ILE A 207 -25.49 -1.02 2.02
C ILE A 207 -26.10 0.19 1.31
N ASP A 208 -27.28 -0.02 0.77
CA ASP A 208 -28.13 0.86 -0.06
C ASP A 208 -27.85 2.38 0.07
N ARG A 209 -27.75 3.07 -1.08
CA ARG A 209 -27.38 4.50 -1.17
C ARG A 209 -28.25 5.44 -0.34
N GLU A 210 -29.52 5.10 -0.11
CA GLU A 210 -30.43 5.92 0.72
C GLU A 210 -30.10 5.83 2.22
N SER A 211 -29.53 4.70 2.68
CA SER A 211 -29.11 4.53 4.07
C SER A 211 -27.75 5.20 4.38
N LEU A 212 -26.98 5.56 3.35
CA LEU A 212 -25.64 6.15 3.49
C LEU A 212 -25.68 7.50 4.23
N VAL A 213 -26.70 8.32 3.98
CA VAL A 213 -26.85 9.64 4.61
C VAL A 213 -26.99 9.53 6.13
N TRP A 214 -27.66 8.49 6.62
CA TRP A 214 -27.85 8.26 8.06
C TRP A 214 -26.63 7.62 8.72
N ASN A 215 -25.73 6.99 7.94
CA ASN A 215 -24.52 6.36 8.43
C ASN A 215 -23.31 7.31 8.46
N ILE A 216 -23.37 8.48 7.82
CA ILE A 216 -22.30 9.48 7.80
C ILE A 216 -21.80 9.81 9.22
N PRO A 217 -22.65 10.09 10.24
CA PRO A 217 -22.19 10.38 11.60
C PRO A 217 -21.42 9.22 12.23
N LEU A 218 -21.83 7.96 11.98
CA LEU A 218 -21.14 6.76 12.49
C LEU A 218 -19.78 6.57 11.82
N VAL A 219 -19.69 6.83 10.52
CA VAL A 219 -18.45 6.79 9.77
C VAL A 219 -17.48 7.86 10.28
N VAL A 220 -17.95 9.10 10.43
CA VAL A 220 -17.14 10.21 10.97
C VAL A 220 -16.68 9.91 12.41
N LEU A 221 -17.56 9.38 13.25
CA LEU A 221 -17.22 8.99 14.62
C LEU A 221 -16.17 7.86 14.63
N SER A 222 -16.31 6.84 13.78
CA SER A 222 -15.36 5.74 13.66
C SER A 222 -13.98 6.23 13.19
N ILE A 223 -13.95 7.15 12.23
CA ILE A 223 -12.72 7.80 11.76
C ILE A 223 -12.08 8.62 12.89
N TYR A 224 -12.86 9.40 13.63
CA TYR A 224 -12.37 10.19 14.75
C TYR A 224 -11.80 9.31 15.85
N MET A 225 -12.52 8.25 16.25
CA MET A 225 -12.07 7.30 17.28
C MET A 225 -10.80 6.55 16.87
N PHE A 226 -10.71 6.16 15.58
CA PHE A 226 -9.52 5.51 15.04
C PHE A 226 -8.32 6.48 14.97
N GLY A 227 -8.54 7.71 14.55
CA GLY A 227 -7.52 8.76 14.56
C GLY A 227 -7.03 9.09 15.97
N ALA A 228 -7.95 9.20 16.94
CA ALA A 228 -7.62 9.42 18.33
C ALA A 228 -6.83 8.25 18.92
N TYR A 229 -7.18 7.01 18.56
CA TYR A 229 -6.47 5.80 18.98
C TYR A 229 -5.05 5.74 18.38
N ILE A 230 -4.89 5.97 17.07
CA ILE A 230 -3.57 6.05 16.44
C ILE A 230 -2.74 7.16 17.09
N LYS A 231 -3.33 8.32 17.31
CA LYS A 231 -2.65 9.45 17.95
C LYS A 231 -2.18 9.08 19.36
N SER A 232 -3.00 8.41 20.17
CA SER A 232 -2.62 7.99 21.54
C SER A 232 -1.54 6.90 21.53
N THR A 233 -1.64 5.90 20.66
CA THR A 233 -0.66 4.81 20.58
C THR A 233 0.66 5.23 19.96
N CYS A 234 0.65 6.16 19.01
CA CYS A 234 1.87 6.66 18.38
C CYS A 234 2.55 7.81 19.14
N PHE A 235 1.81 8.57 19.96
CA PHE A 235 2.32 9.81 20.58
C PHE A 235 2.63 9.70 22.08
N ASP A 236 2.06 8.75 22.81
CA ASP A 236 2.34 8.60 24.27
C ASP A 236 3.77 8.10 24.57
N ASN A 237 4.49 7.60 23.56
CA ASN A 237 5.90 7.21 23.70
C ASN A 237 6.90 8.37 23.45
N LYS A 238 6.47 9.62 23.53
CA LYS A 238 7.33 10.80 23.24
C LYS A 238 8.57 10.94 24.15
N LYS A 239 8.56 10.40 25.35
CA LYS A 239 9.67 10.53 26.31
C LYS A 239 10.88 9.64 26.00
N GLU A 240 10.66 8.42 25.52
CA GLU A 240 11.75 7.53 25.09
C GLU A 240 12.30 7.87 23.70
N GLN A 241 11.57 8.67 22.93
CA GLN A 241 11.85 8.95 21.52
C GLN A 241 12.87 10.06 21.29
N ASN A 242 13.00 11.02 22.20
CA ASN A 242 13.93 12.15 22.03
C ASN A 242 15.42 11.74 22.08
N ASP A 243 15.75 10.64 22.77
CA ASP A 243 17.13 10.16 22.83
C ASP A 243 17.53 9.25 21.65
N GLN A 244 16.54 8.59 20.99
CA GLN A 244 16.79 7.81 19.77
C GLN A 244 16.68 8.63 18.47
N GLN A 245 15.99 9.76 18.47
CA GLN A 245 15.81 10.62 17.30
C GLN A 245 17.10 11.33 16.82
N LYS A 246 18.11 11.43 17.69
CA LYS A 246 19.41 11.98 17.31
C LYS A 246 20.27 11.07 16.43
N THR A 247 19.88 9.81 16.23
CA THR A 247 20.79 8.78 15.70
C THR A 247 20.44 8.21 14.33
N LEU A 248 19.33 8.61 13.67
CA LEU A 248 18.97 8.01 12.36
C LEU A 248 18.47 9.07 11.34
N GLN A 249 19.28 10.08 11.08
CA GLN A 249 19.11 10.80 9.81
C GLN A 249 19.70 9.92 8.69
N LEU A 250 18.82 9.45 7.80
CA LEU A 250 19.26 8.75 6.58
C LEU A 250 20.18 9.67 5.78
N LEU A 251 21.27 9.13 5.24
CA LEU A 251 22.14 9.88 4.36
C LEU A 251 21.37 10.34 3.13
N PRO A 252 21.39 11.67 2.82
CA PRO A 252 20.60 12.25 1.76
C PRO A 252 21.05 11.79 0.36
N LEU A 253 20.14 11.85 -0.60
CA LEU A 253 20.43 11.57 -2.00
C LEU A 253 21.25 12.69 -2.64
N THR A 254 22.20 12.30 -3.49
CA THR A 254 22.87 13.18 -4.44
C THR A 254 21.90 13.66 -5.52
N LYS A 255 22.24 14.76 -6.23
CA LYS A 255 21.41 15.24 -7.35
C LYS A 255 21.16 14.19 -8.43
N LYS A 256 22.17 13.37 -8.73
CA LYS A 256 22.07 12.29 -9.73
C LYS A 256 21.11 11.19 -9.28
N GLU A 257 21.17 10.80 -8.01
CA GLU A 257 20.26 9.80 -7.43
C GLU A 257 18.81 10.31 -7.37
N LYS A 258 18.60 11.57 -7.02
CA LYS A 258 17.26 12.19 -7.04
C LYS A 258 16.63 12.10 -8.43
N LEU A 259 17.37 12.50 -9.47
CA LEU A 259 16.90 12.41 -10.84
C LEU A 259 16.61 10.97 -11.25
N LEU A 260 17.49 10.03 -10.87
CA LEU A 260 17.33 8.61 -11.16
C LEU A 260 16.02 8.06 -10.56
N TRP A 261 15.72 8.36 -9.29
CA TRP A 261 14.51 7.87 -8.63
C TRP A 261 13.24 8.50 -9.19
N ILE A 262 13.24 9.80 -9.51
CA ILE A 262 12.12 10.44 -10.19
C ILE A 262 11.86 9.77 -11.56
N THR A 263 12.92 9.54 -12.35
CA THR A 263 12.79 8.89 -13.65
C THR A 263 12.26 7.47 -13.53
N ARG A 264 12.78 6.66 -12.61
CA ARG A 264 12.33 5.28 -12.36
C ARG A 264 10.86 5.25 -11.94
N TRP A 265 10.48 6.12 -11.03
CA TRP A 265 9.09 6.25 -10.58
C TRP A 265 8.17 6.61 -11.75
N SER A 266 8.51 7.65 -12.53
CA SER A 266 7.69 8.11 -13.65
C SER A 266 7.54 7.04 -14.74
N LEU A 267 8.63 6.35 -15.12
CA LEU A 267 8.58 5.29 -16.12
C LEU A 267 7.71 4.11 -15.67
N LEU A 268 7.88 3.66 -14.43
CA LEU A 268 7.11 2.54 -13.90
C LEU A 268 5.61 2.88 -13.82
N THR A 269 5.29 4.09 -13.34
CA THR A 269 3.90 4.60 -13.27
C THR A 269 3.29 4.68 -14.66
N LEU A 270 4.03 5.16 -15.66
CA LEU A 270 3.57 5.23 -17.07
C LEU A 270 3.27 3.83 -17.61
N VAL A 271 4.17 2.86 -17.42
CA VAL A 271 3.96 1.48 -17.89
C VAL A 271 2.69 0.90 -17.26
N LEU A 272 2.53 1.04 -15.96
CA LEU A 272 1.35 0.55 -15.24
C LEU A 272 0.06 1.22 -15.73
N PHE A 273 0.10 2.53 -15.98
CA PHE A 273 -1.05 3.26 -16.53
C PHE A 273 -1.45 2.75 -17.91
N VAL A 274 -0.49 2.56 -18.82
CA VAL A 274 -0.75 2.02 -20.16
C VAL A 274 -1.33 0.61 -20.09
N VAL A 275 -0.79 -0.25 -19.23
CA VAL A 275 -1.28 -1.63 -19.04
C VAL A 275 -2.69 -1.63 -18.43
N ALA A 276 -2.96 -0.80 -17.44
CA ALA A 276 -4.29 -0.68 -16.84
C ALA A 276 -5.31 -0.18 -17.89
N PHE A 277 -4.96 0.84 -18.66
CA PHE A 277 -5.83 1.37 -19.71
C PHE A 277 -6.12 0.32 -20.79
N TYR A 278 -5.11 -0.41 -21.25
CA TYR A 278 -5.27 -1.49 -22.23
C TYR A 278 -6.16 -2.62 -21.72
N SER A 279 -6.06 -2.99 -20.45
CA SER A 279 -6.80 -4.12 -19.87
C SER A 279 -8.25 -3.78 -19.52
N LYS A 280 -8.63 -2.50 -19.49
CA LYS A 280 -9.99 -2.03 -19.23
C LYS A 280 -10.91 -2.16 -20.46
N GLY A 281 -10.35 -2.10 -21.67
CA GLY A 281 -11.10 -2.19 -22.95
C GLY A 281 -11.35 -3.60 -23.37
#